data_bbb5a5a76afe13eb00e78597099582fe
#
_entry.id   bbb5a5a76afe13eb00e78597099582fe
#
_cell.length_a   1.000
_cell.length_b   1.000
_cell.length_c   1.000
_cell.angle_alpha   90.00
_cell.angle_beta   90.00
_cell.angle_gamma   90.00
#
_symmetry.space_group_name_H-M   'P 1'
#
loop_
_entity.id
_entity.type
_entity.pdbx_description
1 polymer ?
#
loop_
_entity_poly.entity_id
_entity_poly.type
_entity_poly.pdbx_seq_one_letter_code
_entity_poly.pdbx_strand_id
1 'polypeptide(L)'
;KQWVVREGNRRVTALKLVNEPSLIPSDFPKLKKEFQQLSLTIDKDLLENIQCVVLESEDEINEWVRLKHTGQNEGAGTVSWDGQQTSRFRAIAEGKPDMRLTFLDDLRRMEAVPQYIKDRLGDIKKTNFDRLIGDPDIRNLLGLEIVDNKLQLINGINPFLLMVLNDLVYEDLNVGTIYLKKDRIKYIESLKERLKQEDSAIADRQNSENSDTMGDTNNTGYHTPKLSNGDYSANGVTN
;
A
#
# COMPACT_ATOMS: atom_id res chain seq x y z
N LYS A 1 -6.86 26.94 20.58
CA LYS A 1 -7.64 26.75 19.36
C LYS A 1 -6.88 25.76 18.50
N GLN A 2 -7.50 24.65 18.10
CA GLN A 2 -6.85 23.65 17.23
C GLN A 2 -7.24 23.96 15.78
N TRP A 3 -6.26 24.01 14.88
CA TRP A 3 -6.45 24.23 13.47
C TRP A 3 -6.34 22.91 12.69
N VAL A 4 -7.20 22.73 11.70
CA VAL A 4 -7.20 21.57 10.81
C VAL A 4 -6.83 22.03 9.41
N VAL A 5 -5.77 21.42 8.85
CA VAL A 5 -5.35 21.70 7.49
C VAL A 5 -6.24 20.92 6.51
N ARG A 6 -7.04 21.62 5.72
CA ARG A 6 -7.94 21.03 4.72
C ARG A 6 -7.30 20.99 3.33
N GLU A 7 -6.41 21.94 3.03
CA GLU A 7 -5.63 22.01 1.80
C GLU A 7 -4.19 22.43 2.10
N GLY A 8 -3.23 22.00 1.27
CA GLY A 8 -1.81 22.25 1.47
C GLY A 8 -1.11 21.25 2.39
N ASN A 9 -1.72 20.09 2.65
CA ASN A 9 -1.18 19.06 3.56
C ASN A 9 0.25 18.66 3.22
N ARG A 10 0.60 18.51 1.93
CA ARG A 10 1.97 18.20 1.50
C ARG A 10 2.98 19.26 1.95
N ARG A 11 2.63 20.54 1.76
CA ARG A 11 3.48 21.67 2.15
C ARG A 11 3.65 21.72 3.66
N VAL A 12 2.55 21.62 4.41
CA VAL A 12 2.59 21.62 5.87
C VAL A 12 3.37 20.43 6.40
N THR A 13 3.21 19.24 5.81
CA THR A 13 3.99 18.06 6.18
C THR A 13 5.49 18.27 5.90
N ALA A 14 5.85 18.77 4.74
CA ALA A 14 7.24 19.07 4.42
C ALA A 14 7.85 20.07 5.41
N LEU A 15 7.14 21.15 5.75
CA LEU A 15 7.60 22.14 6.73
C LEU A 15 7.76 21.52 8.13
N LYS A 16 6.84 20.66 8.56
CA LYS A 16 6.96 19.93 9.82
C LYS A 16 8.19 19.03 9.83
N LEU A 17 8.45 18.30 8.75
CA LEU A 17 9.60 17.41 8.64
C LEU A 17 10.93 18.17 8.56
N VAL A 18 10.95 19.36 7.96
CA VAL A 18 12.12 20.25 7.99
C VAL A 18 12.35 20.80 9.39
N ASN A 19 11.29 21.20 10.09
CA ASN A 19 11.39 21.71 11.46
C ASN A 19 11.82 20.61 12.44
N GLU A 20 11.34 19.38 12.24
CA GLU A 20 11.61 18.24 13.09
C GLU A 20 11.89 16.96 12.27
N PRO A 21 13.13 16.81 11.75
CA PRO A 21 13.49 15.63 10.93
C PRO A 21 13.41 14.29 11.69
N SER A 22 13.33 14.30 13.01
CA SER A 22 13.13 13.12 13.85
C SER A 22 11.82 12.40 13.58
N LEU A 23 10.79 13.11 13.09
CA LEU A 23 9.49 12.55 12.69
C LEU A 23 9.57 11.62 11.47
N ILE A 24 10.67 11.66 10.71
CA ILE A 24 10.86 10.76 9.57
C ILE A 24 11.24 9.37 10.09
N PRO A 25 10.47 8.32 9.74
CA PRO A 25 10.75 6.95 10.16
C PRO A 25 12.16 6.49 9.80
N SER A 26 12.71 5.57 10.59
CA SER A 26 14.05 4.99 10.38
C SER A 26 14.21 4.29 9.04
N ASP A 27 13.11 3.82 8.46
CA ASP A 27 13.07 3.11 7.18
C ASP A 27 13.41 4.01 5.97
N PHE A 28 13.44 5.34 6.19
CA PHE A 28 13.78 6.34 5.17
C PHE A 28 15.06 7.12 5.50
N PRO A 29 16.24 6.47 5.64
CA PRO A 29 17.45 7.12 6.12
C PRO A 29 17.98 8.21 5.20
N LYS A 30 17.85 8.04 3.87
CA LYS A 30 18.25 9.06 2.88
C LYS A 30 17.40 10.32 3.00
N LEU A 31 16.09 10.15 3.06
CA LEU A 31 15.14 11.25 3.22
C LEU A 31 15.40 12.00 4.53
N LYS A 32 15.61 11.26 5.62
CA LYS A 32 15.92 11.84 6.93
C LYS A 32 17.18 12.71 6.89
N LYS A 33 18.24 12.23 6.23
CA LYS A 33 19.49 13.00 6.06
C LYS A 33 19.28 14.26 5.23
N GLU A 34 18.51 14.19 4.14
CA GLU A 34 18.19 15.35 3.31
C GLU A 34 17.42 16.41 4.12
N PHE A 35 16.40 16.00 4.87
CA PHE A 35 15.63 16.93 5.71
C PHE A 35 16.46 17.50 6.87
N GLN A 36 17.39 16.75 7.45
CA GLN A 36 18.35 17.27 8.42
C GLN A 36 19.23 18.37 7.82
N GLN A 37 19.71 18.20 6.59
CA GLN A 37 20.49 19.22 5.90
C GLN A 37 19.66 20.47 5.60
N LEU A 38 18.42 20.30 5.09
CA LEU A 38 17.49 21.40 4.84
C LEU A 38 17.17 22.17 6.12
N SER A 39 17.00 21.49 7.25
CA SER A 39 16.72 22.08 8.56
C SER A 39 17.84 23.04 9.03
N LEU A 40 19.07 22.81 8.59
CA LEU A 40 20.21 23.68 8.94
C LEU A 40 20.29 24.94 8.06
N THR A 41 19.67 24.92 6.89
CA THR A 41 19.79 25.99 5.87
C THR A 41 18.54 26.84 5.72
N ILE A 42 17.38 26.34 6.20
CA ILE A 42 16.11 27.07 6.05
C ILE A 42 16.05 28.24 7.04
N ASP A 43 15.45 29.33 6.58
CA ASP A 43 15.10 30.44 7.45
C ASP A 43 13.99 30.03 8.41
N LYS A 44 14.26 30.11 9.71
CA LYS A 44 13.34 29.71 10.77
C LYS A 44 12.08 30.56 10.81
N ASP A 45 12.15 31.80 10.39
CA ASP A 45 10.98 32.68 10.33
C ASP A 45 9.93 32.17 9.35
N LEU A 46 10.34 31.45 8.29
CA LEU A 46 9.42 30.79 7.35
C LEU A 46 8.68 29.61 7.98
N LEU A 47 9.23 29.02 9.05
CA LEU A 47 8.59 27.89 9.75
C LEU A 47 7.63 28.39 10.84
N GLU A 48 7.88 29.56 11.40
CA GLU A 48 7.08 30.13 12.49
C GLU A 48 5.84 30.88 11.98
N ASN A 49 5.94 31.49 10.79
CA ASN A 49 4.90 32.38 10.25
C ASN A 49 4.39 31.89 8.89
N ILE A 50 3.55 30.87 8.88
CA ILE A 50 2.93 30.35 7.67
C ILE A 50 1.65 31.12 7.37
N GLN A 51 1.61 31.79 6.21
CA GLN A 51 0.38 32.45 5.76
C GLN A 51 -0.68 31.43 5.35
N CYS A 52 -1.86 31.53 5.94
CA CYS A 52 -2.98 30.63 5.74
C CYS A 52 -4.27 31.42 5.49
N VAL A 53 -5.15 30.87 4.68
CA VAL A 53 -6.54 31.31 4.61
C VAL A 53 -7.33 30.48 5.62
N VAL A 54 -8.02 31.15 6.52
CA VAL A 54 -8.89 30.51 7.51
C VAL A 54 -10.32 30.62 7.02
N LEU A 55 -10.99 29.48 6.86
CA LEU A 55 -12.39 29.37 6.52
C LEU A 55 -13.13 28.76 7.69
N GLU A 56 -14.33 29.23 7.99
CA GLU A 56 -15.14 28.78 9.14
C GLU A 56 -16.28 27.85 8.71
N SER A 57 -16.71 27.95 7.44
CA SER A 57 -17.80 27.15 6.88
C SER A 57 -17.25 25.90 6.18
N GLU A 58 -17.79 24.73 6.53
CA GLU A 58 -17.47 23.48 5.85
C GLU A 58 -17.85 23.52 4.36
N ASP A 59 -18.90 24.20 3.99
CA ASP A 59 -19.35 24.34 2.60
C ASP A 59 -18.35 25.15 1.78
N GLU A 60 -17.87 26.28 2.32
CA GLU A 60 -16.82 27.08 1.68
C GLU A 60 -15.52 26.30 1.55
N ILE A 61 -15.13 25.55 2.59
CA ILE A 61 -13.93 24.71 2.57
C ILE A 61 -14.05 23.68 1.46
N ASN A 62 -15.16 22.97 1.39
CA ASN A 62 -15.40 21.91 0.41
C ASN A 62 -15.43 22.47 -1.03
N GLU A 63 -16.04 23.65 -1.23
CA GLU A 63 -16.07 24.33 -2.52
C GLU A 63 -14.65 24.74 -2.97
N TRP A 64 -13.85 25.32 -2.08
CA TRP A 64 -12.45 25.66 -2.36
C TRP A 64 -11.59 24.45 -2.72
N VAL A 65 -11.72 23.38 -1.95
CA VAL A 65 -10.99 22.12 -2.20
C VAL A 65 -11.44 21.52 -3.53
N ARG A 66 -12.75 21.53 -3.82
CA ARG A 66 -13.31 21.06 -5.07
C ARG A 66 -12.77 21.82 -6.26
N LEU A 67 -12.81 23.16 -6.24
CA LEU A 67 -12.30 24.02 -7.30
C LEU A 67 -10.82 23.77 -7.60
N LYS A 68 -10.02 23.50 -6.57
CA LYS A 68 -8.59 23.24 -6.74
C LYS A 68 -8.27 21.88 -7.32
N HIS A 69 -9.05 20.84 -7.01
CA HIS A 69 -8.64 19.45 -7.27
C HIS A 69 -9.54 18.68 -8.23
N THR A 70 -10.75 19.15 -8.55
CA THR A 70 -11.70 18.40 -9.37
C THR A 70 -11.88 18.92 -10.81
N GLY A 71 -10.92 19.66 -11.33
CA GLY A 71 -10.80 19.89 -12.78
C GLY A 71 -11.60 21.05 -13.38
N GLN A 72 -12.38 21.80 -12.63
CA GLN A 72 -13.09 22.97 -13.18
C GLN A 72 -12.16 24.15 -13.53
N ASN A 73 -10.91 24.12 -13.06
CA ASN A 73 -9.88 25.13 -13.33
C ASN A 73 -8.65 24.54 -14.02
N GLU A 74 -8.77 23.43 -14.74
CA GLU A 74 -7.67 22.72 -15.41
C GLU A 74 -6.46 22.44 -14.49
N GLY A 75 -6.68 22.44 -13.16
CA GLY A 75 -5.63 22.15 -12.19
C GLY A 75 -4.44 23.13 -12.20
N ALA A 76 -4.64 24.37 -12.69
CA ALA A 76 -3.57 25.35 -12.81
C ALA A 76 -2.88 25.56 -11.44
N GLY A 77 -1.69 24.99 -11.29
CA GLY A 77 -0.81 25.17 -10.12
C GLY A 77 -1.00 24.16 -8.97
N THR A 78 -1.87 23.15 -9.09
CA THR A 78 -2.03 22.11 -8.07
C THR A 78 -1.80 20.71 -8.64
N VAL A 79 -1.32 19.79 -7.80
CA VAL A 79 -1.21 18.38 -8.18
C VAL A 79 -2.63 17.81 -8.29
N SER A 80 -2.98 17.27 -9.46
CA SER A 80 -4.27 16.60 -9.69
C SER A 80 -4.45 15.44 -8.69
N TRP A 81 -5.65 15.32 -8.17
CA TRP A 81 -6.00 14.15 -7.39
C TRP A 81 -6.23 12.95 -8.30
N ASP A 82 -5.77 11.80 -7.85
CA ASP A 82 -6.12 10.53 -8.47
C ASP A 82 -7.59 10.14 -8.15
N GLY A 83 -8.03 9.03 -8.76
CA GLY A 83 -9.41 8.56 -8.58
C GLY A 83 -9.73 8.17 -7.13
N GLN A 84 -8.76 7.69 -6.36
CA GLN A 84 -8.97 7.36 -4.94
C GLN A 84 -9.12 8.63 -4.09
N GLN A 85 -8.23 9.59 -4.27
CA GLN A 85 -8.25 10.87 -3.54
C GLN A 85 -9.55 11.64 -3.81
N THR A 86 -9.97 11.71 -5.08
CA THR A 86 -11.23 12.33 -5.49
C THR A 86 -12.44 11.64 -4.83
N SER A 87 -12.46 10.30 -4.80
CA SER A 87 -13.58 9.55 -4.18
C SER A 87 -13.60 9.71 -2.66
N ARG A 88 -12.44 9.75 -1.99
CA ARG A 88 -12.35 10.04 -0.54
C ARG A 88 -12.90 11.43 -0.20
N PHE A 89 -12.52 12.43 -0.99
CA PHE A 89 -13.07 13.78 -0.82
C PHE A 89 -14.59 13.80 -0.96
N ARG A 90 -15.14 13.17 -2.01
CA ARG A 90 -16.59 13.08 -2.22
C ARG A 90 -17.29 12.33 -1.10
N ALA A 91 -16.68 11.28 -0.56
CA ALA A 91 -17.24 10.55 0.57
C ALA A 91 -17.43 11.45 1.80
N ILE A 92 -16.48 12.35 2.06
CA ILE A 92 -16.55 13.32 3.17
C ILE A 92 -17.51 14.46 2.85
N ALA A 93 -17.36 15.09 1.67
CA ALA A 93 -18.12 16.31 1.32
C ALA A 93 -19.59 16.03 1.00
N GLU A 94 -19.90 14.85 0.42
CA GLU A 94 -21.25 14.49 -0.01
C GLU A 94 -21.90 13.42 0.89
N GLY A 95 -21.20 12.92 1.90
CA GLY A 95 -21.68 11.85 2.77
C GLY A 95 -21.92 10.52 2.05
N LYS A 96 -21.23 10.28 0.91
CA LYS A 96 -21.39 9.08 0.09
C LYS A 96 -20.11 8.23 0.11
N PRO A 97 -19.96 7.32 1.08
CA PRO A 97 -18.79 6.46 1.14
C PRO A 97 -18.68 5.57 -0.10
N ASP A 98 -17.49 5.43 -0.64
CA ASP A 98 -17.19 4.49 -1.70
C ASP A 98 -16.84 3.13 -1.08
N MET A 99 -17.72 2.13 -1.27
CA MET A 99 -17.54 0.80 -0.66
C MET A 99 -16.24 0.11 -1.07
N ARG A 100 -15.71 0.41 -2.26
CA ARG A 100 -14.46 -0.19 -2.76
C ARG A 100 -13.24 0.41 -2.07
N LEU A 101 -13.25 1.72 -1.87
CA LEU A 101 -12.19 2.37 -1.08
C LEU A 101 -12.22 1.96 0.37
N THR A 102 -13.41 1.85 0.96
CA THR A 102 -13.57 1.34 2.33
C THR A 102 -12.95 -0.06 2.44
N PHE A 103 -13.21 -0.93 1.46
CA PHE A 103 -12.63 -2.27 1.42
C PHE A 103 -11.09 -2.25 1.31
N LEU A 104 -10.51 -1.38 0.48
CA LEU A 104 -9.04 -1.23 0.41
C LEU A 104 -8.45 -0.74 1.74
N ASP A 105 -9.16 0.12 2.46
CA ASP A 105 -8.75 0.58 3.78
C ASP A 105 -8.87 -0.53 4.84
N ASP A 106 -9.85 -1.41 4.72
CA ASP A 106 -9.98 -2.59 5.57
C ASP A 106 -8.86 -3.60 5.31
N LEU A 107 -8.48 -3.85 4.04
CA LEU A 107 -7.35 -4.70 3.70
C LEU A 107 -6.03 -4.24 4.34
N ARG A 108 -5.82 -2.93 4.51
CA ARG A 108 -4.62 -2.41 5.20
C ARG A 108 -4.51 -2.87 6.66
N ARG A 109 -5.64 -3.15 7.30
CA ARG A 109 -5.70 -3.57 8.71
C ARG A 109 -5.62 -5.08 8.89
N MET A 110 -5.80 -5.86 7.81
CA MET A 110 -5.82 -7.33 7.88
C MET A 110 -4.39 -7.89 7.92
N GLU A 111 -4.09 -8.70 8.93
CA GLU A 111 -2.76 -9.35 9.07
C GLU A 111 -2.43 -10.27 7.89
N ALA A 112 -3.43 -10.94 7.34
CA ALA A 112 -3.27 -11.86 6.20
C ALA A 112 -2.87 -11.18 4.88
N VAL A 113 -2.89 -9.85 4.79
CA VAL A 113 -2.38 -9.11 3.63
C VAL A 113 -0.89 -8.82 3.85
N PRO A 114 0.00 -9.23 2.93
CA PRO A 114 1.42 -8.94 3.02
C PRO A 114 1.73 -7.44 3.08
N GLN A 115 2.74 -7.06 3.86
CA GLN A 115 3.07 -5.65 4.09
C GLN A 115 3.41 -4.91 2.79
N TYR A 116 4.16 -5.54 1.87
CA TYR A 116 4.52 -4.94 0.59
C TYR A 116 3.29 -4.59 -0.29
N ILE A 117 2.17 -5.33 -0.16
CA ILE A 117 0.90 -4.98 -0.80
C ILE A 117 0.25 -3.82 -0.07
N LYS A 118 0.18 -3.86 1.27
CA LYS A 118 -0.43 -2.79 2.10
C LYS A 118 0.17 -1.42 1.80
N ASP A 119 1.49 -1.36 1.67
CA ASP A 119 2.23 -0.11 1.43
C ASP A 119 1.86 0.53 0.08
N ARG A 120 1.39 -0.29 -0.87
CA ARG A 120 1.06 0.14 -2.23
C ARG A 120 -0.43 0.12 -2.59
N LEU A 121 -1.33 -0.21 -1.66
CA LEU A 121 -2.78 -0.15 -1.92
C LEU A 121 -3.25 1.24 -2.38
N GLY A 122 -2.53 2.30 -2.02
CA GLY A 122 -2.78 3.66 -2.50
C GLY A 122 -2.46 3.89 -3.98
N ASP A 123 -1.59 3.06 -4.57
CA ASP A 123 -1.16 3.17 -5.97
C ASP A 123 -2.16 2.50 -6.92
N ILE A 124 -3.08 1.68 -6.40
CA ILE A 124 -4.08 0.98 -7.20
C ILE A 124 -4.95 1.99 -7.94
N LYS A 125 -4.96 1.90 -9.27
CA LYS A 125 -5.87 2.69 -10.12
C LYS A 125 -7.31 2.30 -9.84
N LYS A 126 -8.09 3.23 -9.29
CA LYS A 126 -9.49 3.00 -8.92
C LYS A 126 -10.30 2.35 -10.05
N THR A 127 -10.13 2.83 -11.27
CA THR A 127 -10.87 2.32 -12.43
C THR A 127 -10.59 0.84 -12.74
N ASN A 128 -9.36 0.35 -12.50
CA ASN A 128 -9.01 -1.04 -12.69
C ASN A 128 -9.66 -1.91 -11.61
N PHE A 129 -9.55 -1.49 -10.37
CA PHE A 129 -10.19 -2.17 -9.25
C PHE A 129 -11.72 -2.20 -9.41
N ASP A 130 -12.35 -1.07 -9.74
CA ASP A 130 -13.78 -0.96 -9.96
C ASP A 130 -14.29 -1.92 -11.06
N ARG A 131 -13.53 -2.10 -12.13
CA ARG A 131 -13.88 -3.02 -13.22
C ARG A 131 -13.86 -4.49 -12.80
N LEU A 132 -12.81 -4.87 -12.04
CA LEU A 132 -12.71 -6.24 -11.52
C LEU A 132 -13.84 -6.53 -10.54
N ILE A 133 -14.01 -5.67 -9.53
CA ILE A 133 -15.04 -5.86 -8.51
C ILE A 133 -16.46 -5.67 -9.07
N GLY A 134 -16.61 -4.93 -10.18
CA GLY A 134 -17.87 -4.79 -10.89
C GLY A 134 -18.35 -6.09 -11.55
N ASP A 135 -17.45 -7.03 -11.85
CA ASP A 135 -17.77 -8.30 -12.50
C ASP A 135 -18.13 -9.37 -11.43
N PRO A 136 -19.36 -9.96 -11.48
CA PRO A 136 -19.78 -10.95 -10.48
C PRO A 136 -18.92 -12.21 -10.49
N ASP A 137 -18.46 -12.66 -11.66
CA ASP A 137 -17.66 -13.88 -11.80
C ASP A 137 -16.29 -13.68 -11.10
N ILE A 138 -15.71 -12.49 -11.24
CA ILE A 138 -14.48 -12.14 -10.55
C ILE A 138 -14.73 -12.02 -9.04
N ARG A 139 -15.78 -11.32 -8.61
CA ARG A 139 -16.09 -11.22 -7.18
C ARG A 139 -16.20 -12.60 -6.53
N ASN A 140 -16.93 -13.52 -7.16
CA ASN A 140 -17.07 -14.89 -6.65
C ASN A 140 -15.71 -15.60 -6.53
N LEU A 141 -14.86 -15.49 -7.56
CA LEU A 141 -13.50 -16.07 -7.53
C LEU A 141 -12.66 -15.50 -6.40
N LEU A 142 -12.77 -14.18 -6.16
CA LEU A 142 -12.02 -13.49 -5.09
C LEU A 142 -12.61 -13.72 -3.70
N GLY A 143 -13.73 -14.45 -3.58
CA GLY A 143 -14.43 -14.65 -2.30
C GLY A 143 -15.02 -13.35 -1.75
N LEU A 144 -15.51 -12.47 -2.64
CA LEU A 144 -16.08 -11.17 -2.28
C LEU A 144 -17.59 -11.14 -2.55
N GLU A 145 -18.30 -10.48 -1.66
CA GLU A 145 -19.73 -10.19 -1.82
C GLU A 145 -20.04 -8.74 -1.51
N ILE A 146 -21.19 -8.28 -2.01
CA ILE A 146 -21.72 -6.95 -1.68
C ILE A 146 -22.98 -7.15 -0.85
N VAL A 147 -22.90 -6.75 0.42
CA VAL A 147 -24.02 -6.80 1.38
C VAL A 147 -24.22 -5.39 1.93
N ASP A 148 -25.44 -4.90 1.93
CA ASP A 148 -25.79 -3.56 2.45
C ASP A 148 -24.88 -2.44 1.93
N ASN A 149 -24.59 -2.50 0.62
CA ASN A 149 -23.68 -1.55 -0.05
C ASN A 149 -22.24 -1.53 0.53
N LYS A 150 -21.81 -2.65 1.12
CA LYS A 150 -20.43 -2.87 1.59
C LYS A 150 -19.83 -4.06 0.85
N LEU A 151 -18.59 -3.91 0.43
CA LEU A 151 -17.79 -5.00 -0.11
C LEU A 151 -17.10 -5.72 1.04
N GLN A 152 -17.29 -7.02 1.15
CA GLN A 152 -16.75 -7.83 2.24
C GLN A 152 -16.28 -9.21 1.76
N LEU A 153 -15.41 -9.82 2.57
CA LEU A 153 -14.90 -11.18 2.36
C LEU A 153 -15.91 -12.20 2.86
N ILE A 154 -16.16 -13.26 2.08
CA ILE A 154 -17.06 -14.37 2.47
C ILE A 154 -16.34 -15.28 3.48
N ASN A 155 -15.12 -15.71 3.17
CA ASN A 155 -14.35 -16.72 3.96
C ASN A 155 -12.90 -16.26 4.24
N GLY A 156 -12.66 -14.96 4.41
CA GLY A 156 -11.30 -14.44 4.57
C GLY A 156 -10.58 -14.26 3.23
N ILE A 157 -9.28 -13.98 3.32
CA ILE A 157 -8.46 -13.71 2.14
C ILE A 157 -8.07 -15.04 1.47
N ASN A 158 -8.38 -15.16 0.18
CA ASN A 158 -7.99 -16.30 -0.63
C ASN A 158 -6.78 -15.97 -1.54
N PRO A 159 -6.10 -16.98 -2.10
CA PRO A 159 -4.93 -16.78 -2.96
C PRO A 159 -5.22 -15.91 -4.19
N PHE A 160 -6.38 -16.04 -4.81
CA PHE A 160 -6.76 -15.24 -5.99
C PHE A 160 -6.85 -13.74 -5.67
N LEU A 161 -7.37 -13.39 -4.49
CA LEU A 161 -7.41 -11.98 -4.07
C LEU A 161 -5.99 -11.42 -3.90
N LEU A 162 -5.09 -12.18 -3.28
CA LEU A 162 -3.69 -11.75 -3.14
C LEU A 162 -3.01 -11.58 -4.50
N MET A 163 -3.20 -12.51 -5.44
CA MET A 163 -2.66 -12.42 -6.80
C MET A 163 -3.19 -11.18 -7.52
N VAL A 164 -4.49 -10.92 -7.46
CA VAL A 164 -5.12 -9.74 -8.08
C VAL A 164 -4.61 -8.44 -7.44
N LEU A 165 -4.49 -8.39 -6.12
CA LEU A 165 -3.93 -7.22 -5.44
C LEU A 165 -2.48 -6.99 -5.86
N ASN A 166 -1.67 -8.04 -5.96
CA ASN A 166 -0.31 -7.96 -6.43
C ASN A 166 -0.24 -7.41 -7.87
N ASP A 167 -1.03 -7.96 -8.78
CA ASP A 167 -1.08 -7.50 -10.17
C ASP A 167 -1.51 -6.02 -10.27
N LEU A 168 -2.44 -5.59 -9.42
CA LEU A 168 -2.90 -4.20 -9.38
C LEU A 168 -1.86 -3.22 -8.83
N VAL A 169 -1.08 -3.61 -7.80
CA VAL A 169 -0.08 -2.72 -7.17
C VAL A 169 1.19 -2.59 -8.00
N TYR A 170 1.56 -3.61 -8.79
CA TYR A 170 2.72 -3.59 -9.68
C TYR A 170 2.38 -3.13 -11.09
N GLU A 171 1.13 -2.71 -11.34
CA GLU A 171 0.64 -2.23 -12.65
C GLU A 171 0.75 -3.25 -13.80
N ASP A 172 0.93 -4.52 -13.49
CA ASP A 172 0.91 -5.60 -14.48
C ASP A 172 -0.49 -5.74 -15.11
N LEU A 173 -1.50 -5.23 -14.40
CA LEU A 173 -2.88 -5.20 -14.83
C LEU A 173 -3.27 -3.78 -15.28
N ASN A 174 -3.31 -3.57 -16.59
CA ASN A 174 -3.75 -2.29 -17.16
C ASN A 174 -5.21 -2.34 -17.67
N VAL A 175 -5.79 -1.15 -17.94
CA VAL A 175 -7.18 -1.03 -18.40
C VAL A 175 -7.42 -1.86 -19.67
N GLY A 176 -6.48 -1.92 -20.59
CA GLY A 176 -6.60 -2.65 -21.86
C GLY A 176 -6.77 -4.16 -21.67
N THR A 177 -6.14 -4.72 -20.62
CA THR A 177 -6.17 -6.17 -20.36
C THR A 177 -7.42 -6.65 -19.63
N ILE A 178 -8.29 -5.75 -19.14
CA ILE A 178 -9.52 -6.08 -18.41
C ILE A 178 -10.73 -5.26 -18.88
N TYR A 179 -10.62 -4.60 -20.03
CA TYR A 179 -11.65 -3.67 -20.50
C TYR A 179 -12.96 -4.39 -20.85
N LEU A 180 -12.90 -5.40 -21.69
CA LEU A 180 -14.07 -6.18 -22.13
C LEU A 180 -14.28 -7.39 -21.22
N LYS A 181 -15.52 -7.91 -21.20
CA LYS A 181 -15.84 -9.13 -20.44
C LYS A 181 -14.95 -10.31 -20.88
N LYS A 182 -14.70 -10.48 -22.17
CA LYS A 182 -13.81 -11.52 -22.71
C LYS A 182 -12.37 -11.42 -22.18
N ASP A 183 -11.87 -10.20 -21.96
CA ASP A 183 -10.53 -9.98 -21.46
C ASP A 183 -10.44 -10.37 -19.99
N ARG A 184 -11.48 -10.04 -19.21
CA ARG A 184 -11.58 -10.47 -17.81
C ARG A 184 -11.68 -11.97 -17.65
N ILE A 185 -12.40 -12.67 -18.55
CA ILE A 185 -12.46 -14.14 -18.56
C ILE A 185 -11.05 -14.73 -18.78
N LYS A 186 -10.31 -14.22 -19.77
CA LYS A 186 -8.91 -14.65 -20.00
C LYS A 186 -8.02 -14.39 -18.78
N TYR A 187 -8.22 -13.26 -18.14
CA TYR A 187 -7.47 -12.94 -16.91
C TYR A 187 -7.79 -13.95 -15.78
N ILE A 188 -9.06 -14.30 -15.57
CA ILE A 188 -9.47 -15.37 -14.63
C ILE A 188 -8.78 -16.70 -14.95
N GLU A 189 -8.74 -17.08 -16.22
CA GLU A 189 -8.10 -18.32 -16.67
C GLU A 189 -6.60 -18.28 -16.36
N SER A 190 -5.93 -17.17 -16.64
CA SER A 190 -4.51 -17.01 -16.31
C SER A 190 -4.23 -17.09 -14.79
N LEU A 191 -5.09 -16.54 -13.95
CA LEU A 191 -4.98 -16.66 -12.49
C LEU A 191 -5.08 -18.12 -12.02
N LYS A 192 -6.03 -18.88 -12.61
CA LYS A 192 -6.19 -20.30 -12.28
C LYS A 192 -4.98 -21.14 -12.71
N GLU A 193 -4.40 -20.83 -13.85
CA GLU A 193 -3.18 -21.50 -14.32
C GLU A 193 -1.96 -21.17 -13.44
N ARG A 194 -1.78 -19.90 -13.09
CA ARG A 194 -0.69 -19.47 -12.20
C ARG A 194 -0.77 -20.16 -10.84
N LEU A 195 -1.96 -20.25 -10.24
CA LEU A 195 -2.14 -20.94 -8.96
C LEU A 195 -1.79 -22.43 -9.06
N LYS A 196 -2.22 -23.12 -10.14
CA LYS A 196 -1.86 -24.54 -10.36
C LYS A 196 -0.35 -24.72 -10.51
N GLN A 197 0.34 -23.81 -11.17
CA GLN A 197 1.80 -23.88 -11.31
C GLN A 197 2.52 -23.68 -9.96
N GLU A 198 2.02 -22.77 -9.13
CA GLU A 198 2.56 -22.53 -7.78
C GLU A 198 2.37 -23.80 -6.90
N ASP A 199 1.17 -24.38 -6.91
CA ASP A 199 0.88 -25.61 -6.15
C ASP A 199 1.78 -26.78 -6.62
N SER A 200 1.98 -26.95 -7.92
CA SER A 200 2.85 -27.97 -8.48
C SER A 200 4.32 -27.76 -8.07
N ALA A 201 4.81 -26.53 -8.13
CA ALA A 201 6.17 -26.19 -7.74
C ALA A 201 6.44 -26.42 -6.24
N ILE A 202 5.44 -26.20 -5.39
CA ILE A 202 5.51 -26.49 -3.95
C ILE A 202 5.57 -28.02 -3.72
N ALA A 203 4.71 -28.78 -4.42
CA ALA A 203 4.70 -30.25 -4.30
C ALA A 203 6.03 -30.86 -4.75
N ASP A 204 6.64 -30.38 -5.83
CA ASP A 204 7.92 -30.85 -6.31
C ASP A 204 9.07 -30.54 -5.34
N ARG A 205 9.06 -29.38 -4.69
CA ARG A 205 10.04 -29.03 -3.64
C ARG A 205 9.92 -29.95 -2.42
N GLN A 206 8.71 -30.21 -1.95
CA GLN A 206 8.48 -31.11 -0.82
C GLN A 206 8.89 -32.55 -1.12
N ASN A 207 8.69 -33.02 -2.37
CA ASN A 207 9.12 -34.33 -2.80
C ASN A 207 10.64 -34.45 -2.91
N SER A 208 11.33 -33.38 -3.34
CA SER A 208 12.80 -33.35 -3.40
C SER A 208 13.44 -33.34 -2.00
N GLU A 209 12.90 -32.58 -1.07
CA GLU A 209 13.37 -32.55 0.32
C GLU A 209 13.15 -33.90 1.05
N ASN A 210 12.05 -34.61 0.75
CA ASN A 210 11.79 -35.91 1.31
C ASN A 210 12.64 -37.05 0.69
N SER A 211 13.16 -36.86 -0.54
CA SER A 211 14.04 -37.84 -1.18
C SER A 211 15.48 -37.75 -0.66
N ASP A 212 15.95 -36.58 -0.25
CA ASP A 212 17.28 -36.40 0.32
C ASP A 212 17.41 -36.91 1.77
N THR A 213 16.27 -37.13 2.47
CA THR A 213 16.26 -37.69 3.83
C THR A 213 16.21 -39.22 3.88
N MET A 214 16.03 -39.93 2.74
CA MET A 214 16.01 -41.40 2.70
C MET A 214 17.29 -42.07 2.16
N GLY A 215 18.34 -41.31 1.93
CA GLY A 215 19.62 -41.82 1.44
C GLY A 215 20.77 -41.54 2.39
N ASP A 216 20.79 -42.13 3.57
CA ASP A 216 22.01 -42.60 4.25
C ASP A 216 21.73 -43.16 5.64
N THR A 217 21.35 -44.45 5.69
CA THR A 217 21.54 -45.25 6.89
C THR A 217 22.47 -46.41 6.55
N ASN A 218 23.77 -46.10 6.44
CA ASN A 218 24.85 -47.05 6.74
C ASN A 218 26.21 -46.38 6.45
N ASN A 219 26.80 -45.72 7.43
CA ASN A 219 28.19 -46.00 7.81
C ASN A 219 28.58 -45.29 9.11
N THR A 220 29.13 -46.04 10.01
CA THR A 220 29.78 -45.72 11.27
C THR A 220 30.97 -44.77 11.07
N GLY A 221 31.08 -43.73 11.90
CA GLY A 221 32.32 -42.95 12.00
C GLY A 221 32.12 -41.71 12.86
N TYR A 222 32.47 -41.86 14.16
CA TYR A 222 32.55 -40.72 15.10
C TYR A 222 33.58 -39.68 14.63
N HIS A 223 33.13 -38.47 14.32
CA HIS A 223 33.97 -37.28 14.36
C HIS A 223 33.20 -36.11 14.95
N THR A 224 33.51 -35.80 16.19
CA THR A 224 33.09 -34.53 16.84
C THR A 224 33.91 -33.38 16.30
N PRO A 225 33.30 -32.31 15.80
CA PRO A 225 34.03 -31.07 15.57
C PRO A 225 34.11 -30.29 16.90
N LYS A 226 35.33 -29.97 17.29
CA LYS A 226 35.62 -29.02 18.37
C LYS A 226 35.07 -27.65 18.04
N LEU A 227 34.24 -27.13 18.91
CA LEU A 227 33.89 -25.70 18.96
C LEU A 227 35.14 -24.90 19.37
N SER A 228 35.64 -24.05 18.50
CA SER A 228 36.62 -23.03 18.85
C SER A 228 35.87 -21.80 19.38
N ASN A 229 36.09 -21.51 20.65
CA ASN A 229 35.72 -20.24 21.27
C ASN A 229 36.46 -19.10 20.60
N GLY A 230 35.74 -18.18 19.97
CA GLY A 230 36.24 -16.88 19.55
C GLY A 230 35.84 -15.82 20.55
N ASP A 231 36.80 -15.37 21.33
CA ASP A 231 36.70 -14.27 22.25
C ASP A 231 36.30 -12.97 21.53
N TYR A 232 35.22 -12.35 21.96
CA TYR A 232 34.98 -10.93 21.71
C TYR A 232 35.20 -10.16 23.02
N SER A 233 36.40 -9.63 23.15
CA SER A 233 36.74 -8.67 24.19
C SER A 233 36.06 -7.33 23.94
N ALA A 234 35.29 -6.90 24.91
CA ALA A 234 34.80 -5.54 25.04
C ALA A 234 35.96 -4.60 25.35
N ASN A 235 36.21 -3.59 24.53
CA ASN A 235 37.02 -2.44 24.89
C ASN A 235 36.12 -1.25 25.15
N GLY A 236 36.02 -0.88 26.40
CA GLY A 236 35.48 0.38 26.87
C GLY A 236 36.43 1.54 26.51
N VAL A 237 35.83 2.67 26.21
CA VAL A 237 36.53 3.96 26.26
C VAL A 237 35.71 4.90 27.14
N THR A 238 36.29 5.21 28.26
CA THR A 238 36.02 6.38 29.09
C THR A 238 36.75 7.57 28.47
N ASN A 239 36.09 8.65 28.20
CA ASN A 239 36.28 10.05 28.59
C ASN A 239 35.37 10.94 27.74
#